data_a92746292121f0b22158f72cbd3f4f72
#
_entry.id   a92746292121f0b22158f72cbd3f4f72
#
_cell.length_a   1.000
_cell.length_b   1.000
_cell.length_c   1.000
_cell.angle_alpha   90.00
_cell.angle_beta   90.00
_cell.angle_gamma   90.00
#
_symmetry.space_group_name_H-M   'P 1'
#
loop_
_entity.id
_entity.type
_entity.pdbx_description
1 polymer ?
#
loop_
_entity_poly.entity_id
_entity_poly.type
_entity_poly.pdbx_seq_one_letter_code
_entity_poly.pdbx_strand_id
1 'polypeptide(L)'
;MSYHLPRIVGTSVAADWMLTGRTVTADEADRRGLVSQLVAPERLLDRAIELACGIAQLAPLGVQLTKRTLQVNTDAGSLSAALELENRNQVLSHATDDAAGRRQKWSR
;
A
#
# COMPACT_ATOMS: atom_id res chain seq x y z
N MET A 1 -3.84 -15.78 7.11
CA MET A 1 -3.90 -15.97 5.65
C MET A 1 -5.31 -15.81 5.09
N SER A 2 -6.32 -16.54 5.59
CA SER A 2 -7.70 -16.57 5.07
C SER A 2 -8.43 -15.23 5.03
N TYR A 3 -7.99 -14.23 5.79
CA TYR A 3 -8.56 -12.88 5.77
C TYR A 3 -7.98 -12.00 4.64
N HIS A 4 -6.66 -11.92 4.53
CA HIS A 4 -6.00 -11.01 3.59
C HIS A 4 -5.87 -11.59 2.18
N LEU A 5 -5.50 -12.87 2.05
CA LEU A 5 -5.21 -13.47 0.76
C LEU A 5 -6.38 -13.38 -0.23
N PRO A 6 -7.64 -13.75 0.15
CA PRO A 6 -8.77 -13.65 -0.77
C PRO A 6 -9.10 -12.22 -1.21
N ARG A 7 -8.76 -11.22 -0.39
CA ARG A 7 -8.96 -9.80 -0.72
C ARG A 7 -7.97 -9.28 -1.75
N ILE A 8 -6.80 -9.92 -1.82
CA ILE A 8 -5.74 -9.52 -2.76
C ILE A 8 -5.89 -10.28 -4.09
N VAL A 9 -5.96 -11.62 -4.03
CA VAL A 9 -5.90 -12.45 -5.24
C VAL A 9 -7.26 -13.00 -5.70
N GLY A 10 -8.33 -12.70 -4.96
CA GLY A 10 -9.66 -13.26 -5.18
C GLY A 10 -9.88 -14.60 -4.49
N THR A 11 -11.15 -14.90 -4.19
CA THR A 11 -11.52 -16.06 -3.37
C THR A 11 -11.14 -17.40 -4.01
N SER A 12 -11.32 -17.56 -5.32
CA SER A 12 -11.04 -18.82 -6.01
C SER A 12 -9.54 -19.15 -6.04
N VAL A 13 -8.69 -18.15 -6.30
CA VAL A 13 -7.23 -18.33 -6.29
C VAL A 13 -6.73 -18.60 -4.87
N ALA A 14 -7.26 -17.87 -3.89
CA ALA A 14 -6.92 -18.11 -2.48
C ALA A 14 -7.33 -19.52 -2.03
N ALA A 15 -8.51 -19.99 -2.44
CA ALA A 15 -8.97 -21.35 -2.12
C ALA A 15 -8.06 -22.41 -2.75
N ASP A 16 -7.70 -22.26 -4.04
CA ASP A 16 -6.75 -23.15 -4.70
C ASP A 16 -5.44 -23.26 -3.91
N TRP A 17 -4.82 -22.11 -3.61
CA TRP A 17 -3.53 -22.10 -2.93
C TRP A 17 -3.59 -22.65 -1.50
N MET A 18 -4.65 -22.31 -0.77
CA MET A 18 -4.78 -22.69 0.65
C MET A 18 -5.20 -24.14 0.83
N LEU A 19 -6.10 -24.65 -0.03
CA LEU A 19 -6.61 -26.02 0.10
C LEU A 19 -5.63 -27.05 -0.46
N THR A 20 -4.91 -26.71 -1.53
CA THR A 20 -3.92 -27.62 -2.12
C THR A 20 -2.57 -27.58 -1.40
N GLY A 21 -2.26 -26.49 -0.71
CA GLY A 21 -0.96 -26.30 -0.05
C GLY A 21 0.23 -26.30 -1.02
N ARG A 22 -0.01 -26.10 -2.31
CA ARG A 22 1.05 -26.11 -3.33
C ARG A 22 1.97 -24.90 -3.22
N THR A 23 3.16 -25.02 -3.73
CA THR A 23 4.08 -23.90 -3.86
C THR A 23 3.59 -22.94 -4.95
N VAL A 24 3.60 -21.65 -4.63
CA VAL A 24 3.27 -20.55 -5.55
C VAL A 24 4.58 -19.89 -5.98
N THR A 25 4.81 -19.78 -7.29
CA THR A 25 6.02 -19.12 -7.82
C THR A 25 5.88 -17.59 -7.73
N ALA A 26 7.02 -16.89 -7.76
CA ALA A 26 7.05 -15.43 -7.74
C ALA A 26 6.31 -14.83 -8.95
N ASP A 27 6.47 -15.42 -10.14
CA ASP A 27 5.75 -15.01 -11.36
C ASP A 27 4.24 -15.20 -11.24
N GLU A 28 3.78 -16.26 -10.59
CA GLU A 28 2.36 -16.47 -10.36
C GLU A 28 1.83 -15.44 -9.34
N ALA A 29 2.58 -15.19 -8.28
CA ALA A 29 2.24 -14.19 -7.26
C ALA A 29 2.11 -12.79 -7.88
N ASP A 30 3.03 -12.42 -8.77
CA ASP A 30 3.00 -11.15 -9.53
C ASP A 30 1.76 -11.07 -10.43
N ARG A 31 1.53 -12.08 -11.27
CA ARG A 31 0.36 -12.12 -12.16
C ARG A 31 -0.98 -12.06 -11.42
N ARG A 32 -1.03 -12.52 -10.18
CA ARG A 32 -2.24 -12.49 -9.32
C ARG A 32 -2.33 -11.25 -8.44
N GLY A 33 -1.37 -10.33 -8.52
CA GLY A 33 -1.36 -9.09 -7.76
C GLY A 33 -1.04 -9.27 -6.28
N LEU A 34 -0.43 -10.40 -5.88
CA LEU A 34 0.00 -10.61 -4.50
C LEU A 34 1.18 -9.72 -4.15
N VAL A 35 2.04 -9.42 -5.10
CA VAL A 35 3.19 -8.54 -4.97
C VAL A 35 3.09 -7.38 -5.94
N SER A 36 3.65 -6.23 -5.58
CA SER A 36 3.60 -5.01 -6.39
C SER A 36 4.71 -4.94 -7.43
N GLN A 37 5.79 -5.69 -7.24
CA GLN A 37 6.94 -5.73 -8.14
C GLN A 37 7.61 -7.11 -8.06
N LEU A 38 8.03 -7.58 -9.22
CA LEU A 38 8.90 -8.75 -9.36
C LEU A 38 10.27 -8.28 -9.85
N VAL A 39 11.32 -8.67 -9.15
CA VAL A 39 12.70 -8.29 -9.47
C VAL A 39 13.62 -9.50 -9.41
N ALA A 40 14.76 -9.44 -10.08
CA ALA A 40 15.78 -10.49 -9.98
C ALA A 40 16.26 -10.64 -8.52
N PRO A 41 16.54 -11.87 -8.05
CA PRO A 41 16.92 -12.12 -6.65
C PRO A 41 18.07 -11.24 -6.16
N GLU A 42 19.05 -10.97 -7.00
CA GLU A 42 20.24 -10.17 -6.71
C GLU A 42 19.91 -8.69 -6.47
N ARG A 43 18.79 -8.23 -7.04
CA ARG A 43 18.34 -6.84 -6.96
C ARG A 43 17.30 -6.59 -5.87
N LEU A 44 16.85 -7.65 -5.18
CA LEU A 44 15.72 -7.55 -4.24
C LEU A 44 15.98 -6.56 -3.11
N LEU A 45 17.14 -6.67 -2.46
CA LEU A 45 17.49 -5.82 -1.33
C LEU A 45 17.69 -4.36 -1.76
N ASP A 46 18.45 -4.15 -2.84
CA ASP A 46 18.69 -2.80 -3.38
C ASP A 46 17.37 -2.12 -3.74
N ARG A 47 16.48 -2.85 -4.43
CA ARG A 47 15.19 -2.31 -4.84
C ARG A 47 14.29 -1.99 -3.65
N ALA A 48 14.30 -2.82 -2.61
CA ALA A 48 13.56 -2.56 -1.38
C ALA A 48 14.08 -1.30 -0.66
N ILE A 49 15.41 -1.13 -0.60
CA ILE A 49 16.04 0.06 -0.01
C ILE A 49 15.71 1.31 -0.82
N GLU A 50 15.82 1.26 -2.15
CA GLU A 50 15.44 2.37 -3.03
C GLU A 50 14.00 2.83 -2.76
N LEU A 51 13.06 1.89 -2.69
CA LEU A 51 11.66 2.19 -2.41
C LEU A 51 11.46 2.80 -1.02
N ALA A 52 12.11 2.22 -0.01
CA ALA A 52 12.05 2.73 1.37
C ALA A 52 12.64 4.14 1.48
N CYS A 53 13.77 4.40 0.82
CA CYS A 53 14.37 5.74 0.76
C CYS A 53 13.45 6.73 0.04
N GLY A 54 12.80 6.32 -1.05
CA GLY A 54 11.79 7.15 -1.74
C GLY A 54 10.63 7.54 -0.82
N ILE A 55 10.11 6.60 -0.06
CA ILE A 55 9.06 6.86 0.94
C ILE A 55 9.56 7.78 2.05
N ALA A 56 10.79 7.59 2.53
CA ALA A 56 11.39 8.40 3.59
C ALA A 56 11.60 9.88 3.20
N GLN A 57 11.61 10.19 1.91
CA GLN A 57 11.64 11.58 1.41
C GLN A 57 10.28 12.29 1.48
N LEU A 58 9.20 11.55 1.71
CA LEU A 58 7.85 12.09 1.81
C LEU A 58 7.59 12.67 3.21
N ALA A 59 6.50 13.47 3.36
CA ALA A 59 6.09 14.01 4.65
C ALA A 59 5.76 12.87 5.62
N PRO A 60 6.42 12.76 6.78
CA PRO A 60 6.23 11.64 7.70
C PRO A 60 4.77 11.47 8.14
N LEU A 61 4.10 12.56 8.50
CA LEU A 61 2.69 12.52 8.87
C LEU A 61 1.80 12.06 7.71
N GLY A 62 2.04 12.55 6.49
CA GLY A 62 1.31 12.12 5.30
C GLY A 62 1.44 10.63 5.04
N VAL A 63 2.66 10.08 5.14
CA VAL A 63 2.90 8.64 5.00
C VAL A 63 2.17 7.84 6.08
N GLN A 64 2.24 8.27 7.34
CA GLN A 64 1.55 7.59 8.45
C GLN A 64 0.03 7.61 8.27
N LEU A 65 -0.54 8.75 7.92
CA LEU A 65 -1.97 8.89 7.70
C LEU A 65 -2.44 8.04 6.51
N THR A 66 -1.72 8.07 5.39
CA THR A 66 -2.02 7.25 4.21
C THR A 66 -1.99 5.76 4.55
N LYS A 67 -0.94 5.29 5.24
CA LYS A 67 -0.84 3.89 5.68
C LYS A 67 -2.03 3.48 6.55
N ARG A 68 -2.42 4.33 7.49
CA ARG A 68 -3.54 4.09 8.40
C ARG A 68 -4.87 4.07 7.65
N THR A 69 -5.07 5.00 6.72
CA THR A 69 -6.27 5.08 5.89
C THR A 69 -6.44 3.82 5.04
N LEU A 70 -5.37 3.37 4.37
CA LEU A 70 -5.39 2.13 3.59
C LEU A 70 -5.82 0.93 4.44
N GLN A 71 -5.28 0.81 5.66
CA GLN A 71 -5.63 -0.30 6.57
C GLN A 71 -7.11 -0.27 6.98
N VAL A 72 -7.63 0.91 7.32
CA VAL A 72 -9.03 1.06 7.76
C VAL A 72 -9.99 0.91 6.58
N ASN A 73 -9.68 1.52 5.44
CA ASN A 73 -10.57 1.52 4.28
C ASN A 73 -10.66 0.15 3.58
N THR A 74 -9.70 -0.74 3.78
CA THR A 74 -9.81 -2.14 3.33
C THR A 74 -11.05 -2.83 3.88
N ASP A 75 -11.51 -2.43 5.07
CA ASP A 75 -12.68 -2.98 5.76
C ASP A 75 -13.81 -1.96 5.95
N ALA A 76 -13.74 -0.80 5.31
CA ALA A 76 -14.75 0.23 5.45
C ALA A 76 -16.12 -0.28 4.96
N GLY A 77 -17.13 -0.14 5.82
CA GLY A 77 -18.51 -0.59 5.54
C GLY A 77 -19.24 0.29 4.54
N SER A 78 -18.72 1.50 4.23
CA SER A 78 -19.33 2.41 3.27
C SER A 78 -18.31 3.37 2.67
N LEU A 79 -18.58 3.81 1.43
CA LEU A 79 -17.78 4.83 0.74
C LEU A 79 -17.78 6.17 1.51
N SER A 80 -18.89 6.57 2.10
CA SER A 80 -18.97 7.83 2.85
C SER A 80 -18.04 7.83 4.05
N ALA A 81 -17.97 6.73 4.83
CA ALA A 81 -17.06 6.61 5.95
C ALA A 81 -15.59 6.66 5.50
N ALA A 82 -15.27 6.02 4.37
CA ALA A 82 -13.94 6.08 3.78
C ALA A 82 -13.57 7.52 3.39
N LEU A 83 -14.46 8.24 2.70
CA LEU A 83 -14.25 9.63 2.27
C LEU A 83 -14.10 10.60 3.45
N GLU A 84 -14.90 10.43 4.51
CA GLU A 84 -14.76 11.25 5.72
C GLU A 84 -13.37 11.09 6.36
N LEU A 85 -12.89 9.86 6.45
CA LEU A 85 -11.55 9.59 6.97
C LEU A 85 -10.46 10.21 6.09
N GLU A 86 -10.58 10.09 4.77
CA GLU A 86 -9.63 10.67 3.82
C GLU A 86 -9.62 12.20 3.90
N ASN A 87 -10.78 12.84 3.89
CA ASN A 87 -10.91 14.29 4.00
C ASN A 87 -10.29 14.82 5.30
N ARG A 88 -10.59 14.16 6.43
CA ARG A 88 -9.99 14.53 7.72
C ARG A 88 -8.48 14.41 7.70
N ASN A 89 -7.94 13.33 7.15
CA ASN A 89 -6.50 13.10 7.08
C ASN A 89 -5.82 14.07 6.11
N GLN A 90 -6.49 14.44 5.03
CA GLN A 90 -6.01 15.46 4.10
C GLN A 90 -5.91 16.83 4.78
N VAL A 91 -6.93 17.27 5.51
CA VAL A 91 -6.90 18.53 6.26
C VAL A 91 -5.76 18.53 7.28
N LEU A 92 -5.60 17.44 8.05
CA LEU A 92 -4.53 17.30 9.03
C LEU A 92 -3.14 17.35 8.38
N SER A 93 -2.94 16.67 7.25
CA SER A 93 -1.66 16.68 6.54
C SER A 93 -1.31 18.04 5.96
N HIS A 94 -2.32 18.83 5.52
CA HIS A 94 -2.12 20.18 5.01
C HIS A 94 -1.83 21.22 6.10
N ALA A 95 -2.16 20.94 7.35
CA ALA A 95 -1.94 21.83 8.49
C ALA A 95 -0.52 21.76 9.05
N THR A 96 0.36 20.90 8.51
CA THR A 96 1.73 20.77 8.98
C THR A 96 2.71 21.63 8.17
N ASP A 97 3.77 22.11 8.82
CA ASP A 97 4.85 22.88 8.19
C ASP A 97 5.54 22.12 7.05
N ASP A 98 5.61 20.79 7.15
CA ASP A 98 6.13 19.90 6.11
C ASP A 98 5.31 19.99 4.79
N ALA A 99 4.00 20.17 4.87
CA ALA A 99 3.16 20.35 3.70
C ALA A 99 3.31 21.75 3.06
N ALA A 100 3.57 22.78 3.85
CA ALA A 100 3.81 24.13 3.38
C ALA A 100 5.12 24.23 2.56
N GLY A 101 6.19 23.62 3.01
CA GLY A 101 7.49 23.62 2.33
C GLY A 101 7.50 22.85 0.99
N ARG A 102 6.61 21.88 0.79
CA ARG A 102 6.53 21.08 -0.45
C ARG A 102 5.62 21.67 -1.51
N ARG A 103 4.57 22.39 -1.14
CA ARG A 103 3.75 23.15 -2.10
C ARG A 103 4.60 24.14 -2.91
N GLN A 104 5.63 24.71 -2.29
CA GLN A 104 6.57 25.63 -2.93
C GLN A 104 7.47 24.96 -3.97
N LYS A 105 7.73 23.65 -3.87
CA LYS A 105 8.49 22.86 -4.86
C LYS A 105 7.67 22.44 -6.08
N TRP A 106 6.33 22.36 -5.95
CA TRP A 106 5.43 21.94 -7.04
C TRP A 106 4.91 23.11 -7.89
N SER A 107 5.09 24.32 -7.41
CA SER A 107 4.67 25.56 -8.13
C SER A 107 5.80 26.19 -8.99
N ARG A 108 6.90 25.46 -9.18
CA ARG A 108 8.01 25.84 -10.09
C ARG A 108 8.14 24.81 -11.21
#